data_4cc37d3d2ea7f6e6b4f6151fbcfa7ba9
#
_entry.id   4cc37d3d2ea7f6e6b4f6151fbcfa7ba9
#
_cell.length_a   1.000
_cell.length_b   1.000
_cell.length_c   1.000
_cell.angle_alpha   90.00
_cell.angle_beta   90.00
_cell.angle_gamma   90.00
#
_symmetry.space_group_name_H-M   'P 1'
#
loop_
_entity.id
_entity.type
_entity.pdbx_description
1 polymer ?
#
loop_
_entity_poly.entity_id
_entity_poly.type
_entity_poly.pdbx_seq_one_letter_code
_entity_poly.pdbx_strand_id
1 'polypeptide(L)'
;MKTLKVGLCGAGNVGRAVLRTLIQSSQLLEVQGGVHFDIVQVGARRGKEVVPYEGINITTNLEDVATNPDVDVLVEVIGGVNFAYELVTTALKEGKHVVTANKALIASHGNELFTLAKENNVDIGFEASVAGGTPVIKALREGLVATKVKWFAGILNGTSNFILTEMESNQSTFESALKKAQELGLAESDPSLDINGTDAAQKASILAALAFHVPFDFSLVSFEGIEEIELEDLGYAKELGYSIKHIAHGELENNVVCVSAYPTLVDNETLLSQVGKEMNALEIFSEGIGSTVYYGPGAGPEPTASAVIADLVDIAKGGWDLDINSDDQNKLEVLDRKRAARYYRLQVNDEPGVIAKISSLFGDQNISIEALIQHEAKSKENLESISVVIISGEISNNEAVKLKNALEDLPEVFSGVKKFRIHAGEK
;
A
#
# COMPACT_ATOMS: atom_id res chain seq x y z
N MET A 1 2.11 27.26 26.35
CA MET A 1 1.96 25.96 25.67
C MET A 1 0.57 25.93 25.09
N LYS A 2 0.41 25.50 23.83
CA LYS A 2 -0.91 25.40 23.19
C LYS A 2 -1.63 24.17 23.72
N THR A 3 -2.91 24.27 23.99
CA THR A 3 -3.79 23.13 24.30
C THR A 3 -4.62 22.81 23.09
N LEU A 4 -4.67 21.55 22.67
CA LEU A 4 -5.52 21.07 21.60
C LEU A 4 -6.58 20.11 22.18
N LYS A 5 -7.85 20.42 21.96
CA LYS A 5 -9.00 19.69 22.47
C LYS A 5 -9.39 18.58 21.48
N VAL A 6 -9.25 17.34 21.91
CA VAL A 6 -9.39 16.15 21.06
C VAL A 6 -10.73 15.46 21.28
N GLY A 7 -11.46 15.24 20.21
CA GLY A 7 -12.58 14.30 20.13
C GLY A 7 -12.13 13.04 19.38
N LEU A 8 -12.35 11.86 19.94
CA LEU A 8 -11.96 10.59 19.30
C LEU A 8 -13.18 9.76 18.93
N CYS A 9 -13.27 9.36 17.67
CA CYS A 9 -14.29 8.44 17.17
C CYS A 9 -13.68 7.09 16.81
N GLY A 10 -14.05 6.06 17.59
CA GLY A 10 -13.57 4.70 17.47
C GLY A 10 -12.63 4.28 18.60
N ALA A 11 -13.09 3.40 19.50
CA ALA A 11 -12.32 2.85 20.61
C ALA A 11 -11.93 1.37 20.36
N GLY A 12 -11.59 1.06 19.12
CA GLY A 12 -10.97 -0.21 18.73
C GLY A 12 -9.49 -0.30 19.17
N ASN A 13 -8.72 -1.19 18.55
CA ASN A 13 -7.31 -1.38 18.90
C ASN A 13 -6.50 -0.09 18.72
N VAL A 14 -6.64 0.57 17.57
CA VAL A 14 -5.95 1.83 17.27
C VAL A 14 -6.41 2.96 18.19
N GLY A 15 -7.72 3.18 18.33
CA GLY A 15 -8.24 4.28 19.18
C GLY A 15 -7.84 4.13 20.65
N ARG A 16 -7.80 2.91 21.19
CA ARG A 16 -7.28 2.65 22.53
C ARG A 16 -5.79 2.93 22.65
N ALA A 17 -4.99 2.62 21.60
CA ALA A 17 -3.57 2.97 21.59
C ALA A 17 -3.38 4.49 21.53
N VAL A 18 -4.15 5.22 20.75
CA VAL A 18 -4.16 6.70 20.72
C VAL A 18 -4.46 7.26 22.11
N LEU A 19 -5.58 6.83 22.74
CA LEU A 19 -5.96 7.26 24.08
C LEU A 19 -4.86 6.98 25.12
N ARG A 20 -4.33 5.75 25.10
CA ARG A 20 -3.25 5.37 26.00
C ARG A 20 -2.03 6.28 25.86
N THR A 21 -1.60 6.55 24.63
CA THR A 21 -0.43 7.39 24.37
C THR A 21 -0.67 8.84 24.76
N LEU A 22 -1.83 9.41 24.45
CA LEU A 22 -2.20 10.78 24.86
C LEU A 22 -2.19 10.94 26.39
N ILE A 23 -2.64 9.93 27.14
CA ILE A 23 -2.74 9.97 28.60
C ILE A 23 -1.37 9.66 29.24
N GLN A 24 -0.74 8.54 28.86
CA GLN A 24 0.46 8.05 29.52
C GLN A 24 1.75 8.78 29.11
N SER A 25 1.76 9.34 27.90
CA SER A 25 2.91 10.08 27.37
C SER A 25 2.69 11.60 27.35
N SER A 26 1.70 12.13 28.07
CA SER A 26 1.35 13.57 28.03
C SER A 26 2.56 14.47 28.31
N GLN A 27 3.35 14.16 29.31
CA GLN A 27 4.57 14.93 29.65
C GLN A 27 5.63 14.88 28.52
N LEU A 28 5.80 13.72 27.85
CA LEU A 28 6.69 13.59 26.70
C LEU A 28 6.20 14.44 25.53
N LEU A 29 4.90 14.42 25.26
CA LEU A 29 4.27 15.20 24.20
C LEU A 29 4.37 16.70 24.45
N GLU A 30 4.24 17.13 25.70
CA GLU A 30 4.48 18.52 26.10
C GLU A 30 5.92 18.96 25.86
N VAL A 31 6.89 18.12 26.22
CA VAL A 31 8.32 18.44 26.08
C VAL A 31 8.76 18.39 24.62
N GLN A 32 8.43 17.34 23.88
CA GLN A 32 8.88 17.16 22.49
C GLN A 32 7.95 17.82 21.47
N GLY A 33 6.65 17.72 21.69
CA GLY A 33 5.63 18.28 20.81
C GLY A 33 5.35 19.76 21.07
N GLY A 34 5.56 20.24 22.29
CA GLY A 34 5.22 21.60 22.70
C GLY A 34 3.72 21.82 22.89
N VAL A 35 2.93 20.74 23.01
CA VAL A 35 1.47 20.76 23.00
C VAL A 35 0.92 19.93 24.17
N HIS A 36 -0.11 20.47 24.82
CA HIS A 36 -0.95 19.74 25.75
C HIS A 36 -2.21 19.25 25.01
N PHE A 37 -2.59 17.98 25.19
CA PHE A 37 -3.79 17.40 24.59
C PHE A 37 -4.85 17.18 25.67
N ASP A 38 -6.04 17.75 25.47
CA ASP A 38 -7.21 17.56 26.34
C ASP A 38 -8.22 16.65 25.62
N ILE A 39 -8.50 15.48 26.19
CA ILE A 39 -9.48 14.53 25.62
C ILE A 39 -10.87 14.92 26.08
N VAL A 40 -11.59 15.66 25.24
CA VAL A 40 -12.92 16.20 25.56
C VAL A 40 -13.98 15.11 25.51
N GLN A 41 -13.99 14.30 24.45
CA GLN A 41 -15.03 13.31 24.25
C GLN A 41 -14.54 12.11 23.43
N VAL A 42 -15.06 10.92 23.78
CA VAL A 42 -14.79 9.69 23.04
C VAL A 42 -16.09 9.05 22.58
N GLY A 43 -16.21 8.85 21.28
CA GLY A 43 -17.31 8.11 20.65
C GLY A 43 -16.95 6.63 20.53
N ALA A 44 -17.72 5.76 21.20
CA ALA A 44 -17.50 4.31 21.21
C ALA A 44 -18.80 3.52 21.25
N ARG A 45 -19.04 2.65 20.27
CA ARG A 45 -20.28 1.83 20.18
C ARG A 45 -20.57 1.00 21.44
N ARG A 46 -19.55 0.53 22.16
CA ARG A 46 -19.69 -0.22 23.42
C ARG A 46 -19.58 0.67 24.67
N GLY A 47 -19.50 1.98 24.49
CA GLY A 47 -19.42 2.92 25.60
C GLY A 47 -18.23 2.68 26.53
N LYS A 48 -18.49 2.76 27.85
CA LYS A 48 -17.46 2.66 28.91
C LYS A 48 -16.71 1.32 28.96
N GLU A 49 -17.27 0.25 28.42
CA GLU A 49 -16.63 -1.07 28.44
C GLU A 49 -15.29 -1.12 27.71
N VAL A 50 -15.10 -0.23 26.71
CA VAL A 50 -13.88 -0.21 25.88
C VAL A 50 -12.96 0.98 26.16
N VAL A 51 -13.37 1.93 27.03
CA VAL A 51 -12.61 3.11 27.43
C VAL A 51 -12.42 3.10 28.96
N PRO A 52 -11.37 2.43 29.47
CA PRO A 52 -11.17 2.22 30.91
C PRO A 52 -10.53 3.41 31.64
N TYR A 53 -10.78 4.64 31.18
CA TYR A 53 -10.24 5.86 31.77
C TYR A 53 -11.34 6.66 32.46
N GLU A 54 -11.13 7.00 33.73
CA GLU A 54 -12.06 7.84 34.49
C GLU A 54 -11.98 9.31 34.04
N GLY A 55 -13.12 10.01 34.13
CA GLY A 55 -13.20 11.44 33.78
C GLY A 55 -13.38 11.76 32.32
N ILE A 56 -13.28 10.79 31.40
CA ILE A 56 -13.53 11.00 29.98
C ILE A 56 -15.03 10.94 29.70
N ASN A 57 -15.53 11.94 28.98
CA ASN A 57 -16.89 11.94 28.47
C ASN A 57 -17.04 10.94 27.30
N ILE A 58 -17.94 9.96 27.45
CA ILE A 58 -18.13 8.89 26.48
C ILE A 58 -19.55 8.92 25.93
N THR A 59 -19.66 8.89 24.59
CA THR A 59 -20.93 8.76 23.87
C THR A 59 -20.96 7.50 23.00
N THR A 60 -22.15 6.96 22.78
CA THR A 60 -22.38 5.89 21.79
C THR A 60 -22.78 6.45 20.42
N ASN A 61 -23.19 7.71 20.35
CA ASN A 61 -23.46 8.44 19.12
C ASN A 61 -22.20 9.21 18.68
N LEU A 62 -21.57 8.80 17.59
CA LEU A 62 -20.31 9.39 17.12
C LEU A 62 -20.50 10.82 16.56
N GLU A 63 -21.70 11.16 16.10
CA GLU A 63 -22.03 12.51 15.62
C GLU A 63 -21.95 13.55 16.75
N ASP A 64 -22.22 13.16 18.00
CA ASP A 64 -22.08 14.06 19.16
C ASP A 64 -20.64 14.55 19.31
N VAL A 65 -19.64 13.77 18.88
CA VAL A 65 -18.22 14.18 18.91
C VAL A 65 -17.91 15.16 17.79
N ALA A 66 -18.42 14.90 16.58
CA ALA A 66 -18.21 15.76 15.41
C ALA A 66 -18.87 17.14 15.57
N THR A 67 -20.01 17.21 16.29
CA THR A 67 -20.75 18.47 16.50
C THR A 67 -20.45 19.14 17.85
N ASN A 68 -19.63 18.54 18.72
CA ASN A 68 -19.31 19.11 20.03
C ASN A 68 -18.49 20.41 19.89
N PRO A 69 -19.00 21.57 20.33
CA PRO A 69 -18.31 22.85 20.16
C PRO A 69 -16.99 22.98 20.95
N ASP A 70 -16.79 22.10 21.96
CA ASP A 70 -15.56 22.08 22.75
C ASP A 70 -14.42 21.25 22.10
N VAL A 71 -14.66 20.60 20.98
CA VAL A 71 -13.64 19.81 20.24
C VAL A 71 -13.01 20.65 19.14
N ASP A 72 -11.67 20.76 19.15
CA ASP A 72 -10.88 21.44 18.11
C ASP A 72 -10.54 20.49 16.97
N VAL A 73 -10.28 19.21 17.28
CA VAL A 73 -9.85 18.20 16.30
C VAL A 73 -10.58 16.88 16.52
N LEU A 74 -11.12 16.32 15.45
CA LEU A 74 -11.72 14.99 15.43
C LEU A 74 -10.68 13.97 14.99
N VAL A 75 -10.47 12.92 15.79
CA VAL A 75 -9.69 11.73 15.40
C VAL A 75 -10.65 10.63 14.95
N GLU A 76 -10.61 10.26 13.67
CA GLU A 76 -11.43 9.20 13.07
C GLU A 76 -10.58 7.93 12.90
N VAL A 77 -10.95 6.87 13.64
CA VAL A 77 -10.34 5.53 13.59
C VAL A 77 -11.41 4.43 13.66
N ILE A 78 -12.53 4.67 12.97
CA ILE A 78 -13.67 3.73 12.95
C ILE A 78 -13.61 2.76 11.78
N GLY A 79 -12.95 3.15 10.68
CA GLY A 79 -12.90 2.37 9.44
C GLY A 79 -14.21 2.38 8.65
N GLY A 80 -14.19 1.77 7.47
CA GLY A 80 -15.28 1.85 6.49
C GLY A 80 -15.27 3.19 5.76
N VAL A 81 -16.19 3.40 4.79
CA VAL A 81 -16.17 4.62 3.96
C VAL A 81 -17.39 5.49 4.24
N ASN A 82 -18.61 4.97 4.08
CA ASN A 82 -19.81 5.79 4.04
C ASN A 82 -20.04 6.60 5.34
N PHE A 83 -20.08 5.93 6.47
CA PHE A 83 -20.30 6.61 7.75
C PHE A 83 -19.11 7.47 8.18
N ALA A 84 -17.87 7.04 7.88
CA ALA A 84 -16.68 7.85 8.12
C ALA A 84 -16.69 9.14 7.29
N TYR A 85 -17.15 9.08 6.02
CA TYR A 85 -17.30 10.24 5.16
C TYR A 85 -18.31 11.25 5.74
N GLU A 86 -19.49 10.80 6.17
CA GLU A 86 -20.52 11.66 6.78
C GLU A 86 -19.97 12.33 8.06
N LEU A 87 -19.32 11.55 8.92
CA LEU A 87 -18.76 12.03 10.18
C LEU A 87 -17.66 13.08 9.97
N VAL A 88 -16.71 12.79 9.08
CA VAL A 88 -15.61 13.70 8.76
C VAL A 88 -16.12 14.97 8.08
N THR A 89 -17.05 14.84 7.13
CA THR A 89 -17.70 15.98 6.46
C THR A 89 -18.40 16.88 7.48
N THR A 90 -19.10 16.31 8.46
CA THR A 90 -19.74 17.08 9.53
C THR A 90 -18.72 17.82 10.37
N ALA A 91 -17.63 17.16 10.81
CA ALA A 91 -16.60 17.80 11.61
C ALA A 91 -15.92 18.97 10.86
N LEU A 92 -15.59 18.80 9.59
CA LEU A 92 -14.99 19.84 8.75
C LEU A 92 -15.93 21.07 8.61
N LYS A 93 -17.23 20.84 8.39
CA LYS A 93 -18.25 21.90 8.31
C LYS A 93 -18.45 22.66 9.64
N GLU A 94 -18.26 21.97 10.77
CA GLU A 94 -18.26 22.57 12.10
C GLU A 94 -16.92 23.28 12.45
N GLY A 95 -16.02 23.42 11.47
CA GLY A 95 -14.74 24.11 11.63
C GLY A 95 -13.71 23.34 12.48
N LYS A 96 -13.79 22.01 12.52
CA LYS A 96 -12.85 21.16 13.26
C LYS A 96 -11.80 20.59 12.33
N HIS A 97 -10.56 20.58 12.79
CA HIS A 97 -9.53 19.76 12.14
C HIS A 97 -9.90 18.27 12.23
N VAL A 98 -9.35 17.46 11.34
CA VAL A 98 -9.57 16.01 11.33
C VAL A 98 -8.22 15.30 11.28
N VAL A 99 -8.08 14.19 12.01
CA VAL A 99 -6.99 13.22 11.84
C VAL A 99 -7.61 11.85 11.58
N THR A 100 -7.22 11.20 10.49
CA THR A 100 -7.77 9.90 10.13
C THR A 100 -6.71 8.87 9.78
N ALA A 101 -6.95 7.60 10.16
CA ALA A 101 -6.18 6.45 9.72
C ALA A 101 -6.84 5.71 8.54
N ASN A 102 -7.92 6.24 7.99
CA ASN A 102 -8.79 5.57 7.05
C ASN A 102 -8.36 5.77 5.60
N LYS A 103 -7.47 4.90 5.12
CA LYS A 103 -6.97 4.93 3.75
C LYS A 103 -8.07 4.84 2.68
N ALA A 104 -9.11 4.01 2.95
CA ALA A 104 -10.21 3.83 2.01
C ALA A 104 -11.03 5.12 1.85
N LEU A 105 -11.23 5.86 2.94
CA LEU A 105 -11.88 7.17 2.92
C LEU A 105 -11.07 8.17 2.09
N ILE A 106 -9.76 8.29 2.36
CA ILE A 106 -8.89 9.24 1.63
C ILE A 106 -8.77 8.87 0.16
N ALA A 107 -8.57 7.59 -0.18
CA ALA A 107 -8.45 7.13 -1.57
C ALA A 107 -9.74 7.36 -2.39
N SER A 108 -10.93 7.31 -1.74
CA SER A 108 -12.23 7.44 -2.42
C SER A 108 -12.79 8.86 -2.44
N HIS A 109 -12.56 9.64 -1.37
CA HIS A 109 -13.17 10.95 -1.16
C HIS A 109 -12.17 12.06 -0.82
N GLY A 110 -10.86 11.79 -0.95
CA GLY A 110 -9.82 12.76 -0.59
C GLY A 110 -10.02 14.10 -1.26
N ASN A 111 -10.28 14.15 -2.57
CA ASN A 111 -10.46 15.41 -3.29
C ASN A 111 -11.57 16.30 -2.68
N GLU A 112 -12.72 15.70 -2.36
CA GLU A 112 -13.86 16.40 -1.78
C GLU A 112 -13.56 16.86 -0.35
N LEU A 113 -12.96 15.99 0.46
CA LEU A 113 -12.64 16.27 1.86
C LEU A 113 -11.59 17.35 2.01
N PHE A 114 -10.51 17.33 1.21
CA PHE A 114 -9.47 18.37 1.25
C PHE A 114 -9.98 19.70 0.72
N THR A 115 -10.86 19.70 -0.30
CA THR A 115 -11.54 20.92 -0.75
C THR A 115 -12.39 21.52 0.37
N LEU A 116 -13.18 20.68 1.03
CA LEU A 116 -14.04 21.12 2.15
C LEU A 116 -13.22 21.62 3.35
N ALA A 117 -12.09 20.99 3.65
CA ALA A 117 -11.19 21.44 4.71
C ALA A 117 -10.61 22.83 4.40
N LYS A 118 -10.17 23.05 3.16
CA LYS A 118 -9.67 24.35 2.68
C LYS A 118 -10.74 25.45 2.78
N GLU A 119 -12.00 25.16 2.37
CA GLU A 119 -13.12 26.08 2.47
C GLU A 119 -13.44 26.50 3.92
N ASN A 120 -13.20 25.59 4.89
CA ASN A 120 -13.46 25.85 6.30
C ASN A 120 -12.22 26.27 7.10
N ASN A 121 -11.05 26.46 6.44
CA ASN A 121 -9.77 26.80 7.07
C ASN A 121 -9.32 25.83 8.16
N VAL A 122 -9.49 24.53 7.92
CA VAL A 122 -9.06 23.44 8.79
C VAL A 122 -8.23 22.43 8.03
N ASP A 123 -7.49 21.59 8.75
CA ASP A 123 -6.57 20.60 8.18
C ASP A 123 -7.09 19.17 8.34
N ILE A 124 -6.64 18.28 7.43
CA ILE A 124 -6.83 16.83 7.55
C ILE A 124 -5.47 16.16 7.67
N GLY A 125 -5.17 15.58 8.84
CA GLY A 125 -4.03 14.69 9.07
C GLY A 125 -4.34 13.27 8.65
N PHE A 126 -3.45 12.63 7.89
CA PHE A 126 -3.68 11.28 7.37
C PHE A 126 -2.41 10.43 7.28
N GLU A 127 -1.36 10.78 8.04
CA GLU A 127 -0.11 9.99 8.11
C GLU A 127 -0.40 8.52 8.41
N ALA A 128 -1.35 8.27 9.31
CA ALA A 128 -1.75 6.93 9.71
C ALA A 128 -2.42 6.09 8.61
N SER A 129 -2.78 6.68 7.47
CA SER A 129 -3.42 5.99 6.36
C SER A 129 -2.46 5.16 5.50
N VAL A 130 -1.15 5.49 5.50
CA VAL A 130 -0.13 4.80 4.71
C VAL A 130 1.07 4.42 5.57
N ALA A 131 1.48 3.15 5.52
CA ALA A 131 2.69 2.61 6.17
C ALA A 131 2.78 2.87 7.71
N GLY A 132 1.66 3.11 8.37
CA GLY A 132 1.48 3.15 9.83
C GLY A 132 2.58 3.89 10.59
N GLY A 133 3.53 3.15 11.16
CA GLY A 133 4.63 3.74 11.95
C GLY A 133 5.78 4.34 11.14
N THR A 134 5.70 4.33 9.81
CA THR A 134 6.73 4.87 8.92
C THR A 134 6.26 6.21 8.34
N PRO A 135 6.91 7.35 8.64
CA PRO A 135 6.40 8.69 8.34
C PRO A 135 6.57 9.07 6.87
N VAL A 136 5.85 8.39 5.96
CA VAL A 136 6.00 8.53 4.50
C VAL A 136 5.24 9.73 3.93
N ILE A 137 4.06 10.05 4.49
CA ILE A 137 3.28 11.22 4.10
C ILE A 137 4.06 12.50 4.46
N LYS A 138 4.58 12.56 5.68
CA LYS A 138 5.41 13.67 6.16
C LYS A 138 6.71 13.79 5.37
N ALA A 139 7.33 12.66 5.02
CA ALA A 139 8.52 12.66 4.18
C ALA A 139 8.25 13.31 2.81
N LEU A 140 7.16 12.95 2.14
CA LEU A 140 6.76 13.55 0.86
C LEU A 140 6.39 15.03 1.00
N ARG A 141 5.59 15.37 2.01
CA ARG A 141 5.07 16.71 2.24
C ARG A 141 6.15 17.72 2.67
N GLU A 142 7.09 17.30 3.51
CA GLU A 142 8.06 18.20 4.15
C GLU A 142 9.51 17.87 3.79
N GLY A 143 9.90 16.60 3.92
CA GLY A 143 11.30 16.17 3.75
C GLY A 143 11.79 16.27 2.32
N LEU A 144 10.92 16.03 1.35
CA LEU A 144 11.23 16.01 -0.07
C LEU A 144 10.68 17.22 -0.84
N VAL A 145 10.17 18.24 -0.16
CA VAL A 145 9.52 19.42 -0.75
C VAL A 145 10.40 20.18 -1.75
N ALA A 146 11.71 20.11 -1.64
CA ALA A 146 12.67 20.79 -2.52
C ALA A 146 13.04 19.96 -3.76
N THR A 147 12.46 18.77 -3.94
CA THR A 147 12.85 17.82 -5.00
C THR A 147 11.64 17.36 -5.80
N LYS A 148 11.85 17.05 -7.08
CA LYS A 148 10.81 16.47 -7.91
C LYS A 148 10.87 14.96 -7.83
N VAL A 149 9.85 14.35 -7.24
CA VAL A 149 9.70 12.89 -7.23
C VAL A 149 9.47 12.40 -8.66
N LYS A 150 10.22 11.38 -9.07
CA LYS A 150 10.08 10.72 -10.37
C LYS A 150 9.31 9.42 -10.27
N TRP A 151 9.63 8.62 -9.26
CA TRP A 151 8.93 7.37 -9.00
C TRP A 151 9.01 7.01 -7.52
N PHE A 152 8.12 6.16 -7.12
CA PHE A 152 8.23 5.42 -5.86
C PHE A 152 7.93 3.93 -6.11
N ALA A 153 8.54 3.07 -5.30
CA ALA A 153 8.24 1.65 -5.25
C ALA A 153 8.21 1.19 -3.79
N GLY A 154 7.24 0.37 -3.41
CA GLY A 154 7.16 -0.01 -2.00
C GLY A 154 6.34 -1.25 -1.72
N ILE A 155 6.70 -1.91 -0.61
CA ILE A 155 5.94 -2.97 0.03
C ILE A 155 5.04 -2.31 1.06
N LEU A 156 3.77 -2.13 0.72
CA LEU A 156 2.82 -1.34 1.52
C LEU A 156 1.77 -2.19 2.26
N ASN A 157 1.78 -3.51 2.05
CA ASN A 157 0.90 -4.44 2.76
C ASN A 157 1.73 -5.48 3.53
N GLY A 158 1.69 -5.40 4.86
CA GLY A 158 2.46 -6.29 5.74
C GLY A 158 1.96 -7.73 5.73
N THR A 159 0.65 -7.97 5.58
CA THR A 159 0.04 -9.30 5.52
C THR A 159 0.54 -10.06 4.29
N SER A 160 0.42 -9.45 3.11
CA SER A 160 0.91 -10.03 1.85
C SER A 160 2.42 -10.29 1.90
N ASN A 161 3.20 -9.35 2.44
CA ASN A 161 4.64 -9.53 2.56
C ASN A 161 5.02 -10.66 3.54
N PHE A 162 4.27 -10.81 4.65
CA PHE A 162 4.43 -11.92 5.57
C PHE A 162 4.14 -13.27 4.89
N ILE A 163 3.02 -13.37 4.15
CA ILE A 163 2.63 -14.59 3.44
C ILE A 163 3.74 -15.01 2.44
N LEU A 164 4.20 -14.09 1.60
CA LEU A 164 5.26 -14.36 0.62
C LEU A 164 6.59 -14.74 1.30
N THR A 165 6.94 -14.06 2.40
CA THR A 165 8.15 -14.40 3.19
C THR A 165 8.05 -15.81 3.80
N GLU A 166 6.87 -16.17 4.33
CA GLU A 166 6.62 -17.48 4.93
C GLU A 166 6.67 -18.61 3.89
N MET A 167 6.06 -18.37 2.72
CA MET A 167 6.13 -19.30 1.58
C MET A 167 7.58 -19.55 1.14
N GLU A 168 8.35 -18.49 0.96
CA GLU A 168 9.76 -18.57 0.50
C GLU A 168 10.66 -19.24 1.54
N SER A 169 10.59 -18.81 2.80
CA SER A 169 11.52 -19.22 3.86
C SER A 169 11.25 -20.64 4.35
N ASN A 170 9.97 -21.05 4.46
CA ASN A 170 9.56 -22.30 5.03
C ASN A 170 8.99 -23.30 3.99
N GLN A 171 9.05 -22.97 2.71
CA GLN A 171 8.52 -23.78 1.61
C GLN A 171 7.06 -24.18 1.87
N SER A 172 6.26 -23.26 2.43
CA SER A 172 4.85 -23.50 2.78
C SER A 172 3.93 -23.07 1.63
N THR A 173 2.77 -23.73 1.51
CA THR A 173 1.76 -23.32 0.53
C THR A 173 1.14 -21.97 0.93
N PHE A 174 0.52 -21.30 -0.02
CA PHE A 174 -0.21 -20.05 0.22
C PHE A 174 -1.23 -20.16 1.34
N GLU A 175 -2.06 -21.24 1.34
CA GLU A 175 -3.08 -21.46 2.35
C GLU A 175 -2.48 -21.67 3.74
N SER A 176 -1.34 -22.39 3.82
CA SER A 176 -0.63 -22.60 5.09
C SER A 176 -0.04 -21.31 5.63
N ALA A 177 0.57 -20.50 4.76
CA ALA A 177 1.13 -19.20 5.13
C ALA A 177 0.04 -18.20 5.55
N LEU A 178 -1.09 -18.15 4.83
CA LEU A 178 -2.25 -17.34 5.18
C LEU A 178 -2.84 -17.74 6.54
N LYS A 179 -3.03 -19.02 6.78
CA LYS A 179 -3.53 -19.52 8.07
C LYS A 179 -2.60 -19.11 9.21
N LYS A 180 -1.30 -19.21 9.02
CA LYS A 180 -0.31 -18.76 10.00
C LYS A 180 -0.39 -17.25 10.25
N ALA A 181 -0.59 -16.45 9.20
CA ALA A 181 -0.82 -15.01 9.35
C ALA A 181 -2.06 -14.69 10.19
N GLN A 182 -3.15 -15.44 10.00
CA GLN A 182 -4.38 -15.34 10.82
C GLN A 182 -4.14 -15.74 12.28
N GLU A 183 -3.44 -16.85 12.54
CA GLU A 183 -3.11 -17.32 13.89
C GLU A 183 -2.24 -16.30 14.66
N LEU A 184 -1.38 -15.56 13.96
CA LEU A 184 -0.55 -14.50 14.52
C LEU A 184 -1.28 -13.14 14.64
N GLY A 185 -2.51 -13.04 14.14
CA GLY A 185 -3.28 -11.79 14.13
C GLY A 185 -2.79 -10.76 13.13
N LEU A 186 -1.99 -11.15 12.14
CA LEU A 186 -1.51 -10.31 11.04
C LEU A 186 -2.53 -10.22 9.90
N ALA A 187 -3.37 -11.23 9.74
CA ALA A 187 -4.51 -11.24 8.83
C ALA A 187 -5.82 -11.37 9.61
N GLU A 188 -6.85 -10.67 9.14
CA GLU A 188 -8.22 -10.82 9.66
C GLU A 188 -8.86 -12.13 9.17
N SER A 189 -10.06 -12.45 9.69
CA SER A 189 -10.83 -13.62 9.23
C SER A 189 -11.24 -13.50 7.75
N ASP A 190 -11.48 -12.28 7.26
CA ASP A 190 -11.62 -11.97 5.85
C ASP A 190 -10.39 -11.17 5.39
N PRO A 191 -9.38 -11.81 4.80
CA PRO A 191 -8.14 -11.17 4.37
C PRO A 191 -8.21 -10.61 2.94
N SER A 192 -9.39 -10.62 2.31
CA SER A 192 -9.56 -10.36 0.87
C SER A 192 -8.88 -9.07 0.40
N LEU A 193 -9.01 -7.97 1.16
CA LEU A 193 -8.39 -6.69 0.79
C LEU A 193 -6.86 -6.70 0.80
N ASP A 194 -6.27 -7.57 1.62
CA ASP A 194 -4.82 -7.75 1.69
C ASP A 194 -4.33 -8.59 0.53
N ILE A 195 -4.94 -9.78 0.32
CA ILE A 195 -4.44 -10.77 -0.63
C ILE A 195 -4.78 -10.43 -2.09
N ASN A 196 -5.90 -9.72 -2.34
CA ASN A 196 -6.28 -9.28 -3.69
C ASN A 196 -5.57 -7.99 -4.14
N GLY A 197 -4.76 -7.35 -3.28
CA GLY A 197 -3.97 -6.18 -3.60
C GLY A 197 -4.66 -4.82 -3.40
N THR A 198 -5.94 -4.80 -3.01
CA THR A 198 -6.72 -3.55 -2.84
C THR A 198 -6.09 -2.61 -1.81
N ASP A 199 -5.63 -3.12 -0.66
CA ASP A 199 -4.99 -2.31 0.39
C ASP A 199 -3.74 -1.58 -0.13
N ALA A 200 -2.85 -2.30 -0.81
CA ALA A 200 -1.64 -1.71 -1.39
C ALA A 200 -1.97 -0.68 -2.49
N ALA A 201 -2.98 -0.96 -3.31
CA ALA A 201 -3.41 -0.06 -4.38
C ALA A 201 -4.03 1.24 -3.83
N GLN A 202 -4.85 1.19 -2.77
CA GLN A 202 -5.37 2.38 -2.09
C GLN A 202 -4.23 3.24 -1.54
N LYS A 203 -3.24 2.64 -0.88
CA LYS A 203 -2.06 3.36 -0.38
C LYS A 203 -1.22 3.97 -1.50
N ALA A 204 -1.05 3.23 -2.62
CA ALA A 204 -0.36 3.74 -3.80
C ALA A 204 -1.06 4.97 -4.41
N SER A 205 -2.39 4.97 -4.48
CA SER A 205 -3.19 6.12 -4.93
C SER A 205 -2.94 7.36 -4.07
N ILE A 206 -2.91 7.19 -2.74
CA ILE A 206 -2.63 8.29 -1.80
C ILE A 206 -1.22 8.83 -1.98
N LEU A 207 -0.22 7.95 -2.09
CA LEU A 207 1.17 8.37 -2.31
C LEU A 207 1.34 9.09 -3.64
N ALA A 208 0.67 8.64 -4.70
CA ALA A 208 0.73 9.27 -6.02
C ALA A 208 0.14 10.69 -6.02
N ALA A 209 -0.98 10.89 -5.31
CA ALA A 209 -1.58 12.21 -5.17
C ALA A 209 -0.61 13.21 -4.53
N LEU A 210 0.13 12.78 -3.51
CA LEU A 210 1.14 13.62 -2.84
C LEU A 210 2.41 13.80 -3.66
N ALA A 211 2.95 12.70 -4.20
CA ALA A 211 4.25 12.70 -4.87
C ALA A 211 4.21 13.45 -6.22
N PHE A 212 3.08 13.39 -6.91
CA PHE A 212 2.95 13.86 -8.29
C PHE A 212 1.89 14.97 -8.47
N HIS A 213 1.25 15.40 -7.38
CA HIS A 213 0.22 16.45 -7.39
C HIS A 213 -0.93 16.14 -8.37
N VAL A 214 -1.42 14.90 -8.35
CA VAL A 214 -2.60 14.45 -9.09
C VAL A 214 -3.77 14.20 -8.14
N PRO A 215 -5.02 14.24 -8.63
CA PRO A 215 -6.18 13.93 -7.80
C PRO A 215 -6.11 12.52 -7.19
N PHE A 216 -6.72 12.33 -6.02
CA PHE A 216 -6.98 10.99 -5.49
C PHE A 216 -7.98 10.29 -6.42
N ASP A 217 -7.52 9.27 -7.13
CA ASP A 217 -8.39 8.46 -7.99
C ASP A 217 -7.92 6.99 -7.96
N PHE A 218 -8.50 6.25 -7.04
CA PHE A 218 -8.23 4.82 -6.90
C PHE A 218 -8.68 4.01 -8.13
N SER A 219 -9.69 4.49 -8.88
CA SER A 219 -10.22 3.77 -10.05
C SER A 219 -9.21 3.65 -11.21
N LEU A 220 -8.19 4.51 -11.22
CA LEU A 220 -7.11 4.51 -12.22
C LEU A 220 -5.87 3.71 -11.77
N VAL A 221 -5.89 3.10 -10.59
CA VAL A 221 -4.81 2.24 -10.11
C VAL A 221 -5.02 0.82 -10.62
N SER A 222 -4.06 0.30 -11.37
CA SER A 222 -4.09 -1.10 -11.82
C SER A 222 -3.44 -2.00 -10.76
N PHE A 223 -4.10 -3.09 -10.37
CA PHE A 223 -3.54 -3.98 -9.36
C PHE A 223 -3.93 -5.44 -9.55
N GLU A 224 -3.12 -6.34 -9.02
CA GLU A 224 -3.35 -7.79 -8.93
C GLU A 224 -2.94 -8.23 -7.52
N GLY A 225 -3.58 -9.28 -7.00
CA GLY A 225 -3.27 -9.88 -5.70
C GLY A 225 -2.11 -10.87 -5.77
N ILE A 226 -1.87 -11.52 -4.62
CA ILE A 226 -0.80 -12.53 -4.46
C ILE A 226 -1.31 -13.98 -4.53
N GLU A 227 -2.61 -14.19 -4.71
CA GLU A 227 -3.27 -15.51 -4.64
C GLU A 227 -2.80 -16.48 -5.72
N GLU A 228 -2.34 -15.94 -6.86
CA GLU A 228 -1.86 -16.71 -8.00
C GLU A 228 -0.39 -17.17 -7.89
N ILE A 229 0.34 -16.76 -6.84
CA ILE A 229 1.75 -17.07 -6.64
C ILE A 229 1.88 -18.47 -6.07
N GLU A 230 2.68 -19.32 -6.69
CA GLU A 230 2.96 -20.67 -6.27
C GLU A 230 4.41 -20.83 -5.75
N LEU A 231 4.67 -21.87 -4.96
CA LEU A 231 6.02 -22.20 -4.46
C LEU A 231 7.03 -22.35 -5.59
N GLU A 232 6.57 -22.87 -6.71
CA GLU A 232 7.42 -23.07 -7.89
C GLU A 232 7.90 -21.72 -8.45
N ASP A 233 7.04 -20.68 -8.47
CA ASP A 233 7.42 -19.33 -8.89
C ASP A 233 8.51 -18.73 -8.00
N LEU A 234 8.38 -18.91 -6.67
CA LEU A 234 9.40 -18.46 -5.70
C LEU A 234 10.73 -19.18 -5.90
N GLY A 235 10.68 -20.48 -6.23
CA GLY A 235 11.88 -21.28 -6.55
C GLY A 235 12.62 -20.77 -7.79
N TYR A 236 11.89 -20.54 -8.89
CA TYR A 236 12.47 -20.00 -10.13
C TYR A 236 12.94 -18.55 -9.98
N ALA A 237 12.17 -17.72 -9.28
CA ALA A 237 12.59 -16.35 -8.99
C ALA A 237 13.94 -16.34 -8.28
N LYS A 238 14.11 -17.16 -7.23
CA LYS A 238 15.36 -17.28 -6.48
C LYS A 238 16.53 -17.75 -7.36
N GLU A 239 16.30 -18.73 -8.23
CA GLU A 239 17.31 -19.23 -9.17
C GLU A 239 17.77 -18.16 -10.15
N LEU A 240 16.84 -17.29 -10.57
CA LEU A 240 17.10 -16.16 -11.44
C LEU A 240 17.71 -14.94 -10.74
N GLY A 241 17.89 -14.98 -9.40
CA GLY A 241 18.45 -13.87 -8.63
C GLY A 241 17.41 -12.84 -8.17
N TYR A 242 16.14 -13.22 -8.12
CA TYR A 242 15.02 -12.37 -7.69
C TYR A 242 14.31 -12.91 -6.46
N SER A 243 13.60 -12.02 -5.76
CA SER A 243 12.56 -12.35 -4.78
C SER A 243 11.21 -11.83 -5.26
N ILE A 244 10.12 -12.58 -5.03
CA ILE A 244 8.78 -12.08 -5.37
C ILE A 244 8.25 -11.25 -4.21
N LYS A 245 7.88 -10.00 -4.49
CA LYS A 245 7.25 -9.06 -3.56
C LYS A 245 5.98 -8.50 -4.17
N HIS A 246 5.02 -8.07 -3.33
CA HIS A 246 3.88 -7.29 -3.79
C HIS A 246 4.26 -5.81 -3.76
N ILE A 247 4.53 -5.21 -4.92
CA ILE A 247 5.07 -3.87 -5.07
C ILE A 247 3.99 -2.89 -5.52
N ALA A 248 3.72 -1.90 -4.69
CA ALA A 248 3.04 -0.67 -5.07
C ALA A 248 4.05 0.25 -5.77
N HIS A 249 3.71 0.76 -6.94
CA HIS A 249 4.59 1.58 -7.77
C HIS A 249 3.83 2.78 -8.32
N GLY A 250 4.46 3.95 -8.28
CA GLY A 250 4.00 5.16 -8.96
C GLY A 250 5.15 5.82 -9.72
N GLU A 251 4.89 6.35 -10.90
CA GLU A 251 5.89 6.99 -11.75
C GLU A 251 5.32 8.16 -12.54
N LEU A 252 6.08 9.22 -12.62
CA LEU A 252 5.79 10.39 -13.44
C LEU A 252 6.73 10.44 -14.64
N GLU A 253 6.20 10.22 -15.83
CA GLU A 253 6.92 10.34 -17.09
C GLU A 253 6.13 11.20 -18.08
N ASN A 254 6.77 12.21 -18.68
CA ASN A 254 6.17 13.11 -19.68
C ASN A 254 4.81 13.69 -19.25
N ASN A 255 4.68 14.10 -17.98
CA ASN A 255 3.46 14.61 -17.33
C ASN A 255 2.32 13.58 -17.25
N VAL A 256 2.62 12.30 -17.44
CA VAL A 256 1.70 11.18 -17.23
C VAL A 256 2.11 10.45 -15.96
N VAL A 257 1.15 10.25 -15.05
CA VAL A 257 1.33 9.48 -13.83
C VAL A 257 0.69 8.12 -13.99
N CYS A 258 1.47 7.08 -13.76
CA CYS A 258 0.99 5.69 -13.75
C CYS A 258 1.15 5.11 -12.36
N VAL A 259 0.09 4.47 -11.83
CA VAL A 259 0.09 3.87 -10.49
C VAL A 259 -0.36 2.42 -10.55
N SER A 260 0.33 1.57 -9.81
CA SER A 260 0.01 0.13 -9.80
C SER A 260 0.40 -0.56 -8.49
N ALA A 261 -0.18 -1.75 -8.26
CA ALA A 261 0.24 -2.67 -7.19
C ALA A 261 0.21 -4.10 -7.72
N TYR A 262 1.36 -4.74 -7.87
CA TYR A 262 1.47 -6.05 -8.51
C TYR A 262 2.48 -6.97 -7.81
N PRO A 263 2.27 -8.30 -7.86
CA PRO A 263 3.34 -9.26 -7.66
C PRO A 263 4.48 -8.97 -8.64
N THR A 264 5.68 -8.83 -8.12
CA THR A 264 6.84 -8.34 -8.88
C THR A 264 8.09 -9.09 -8.45
N LEU A 265 8.87 -9.56 -9.42
CA LEU A 265 10.22 -10.05 -9.18
C LEU A 265 11.14 -8.85 -8.93
N VAL A 266 11.71 -8.79 -7.74
CA VAL A 266 12.60 -7.71 -7.28
C VAL A 266 14.01 -8.25 -7.20
N ASP A 267 14.96 -7.57 -7.83
CA ASP A 267 16.37 -7.96 -7.85
C ASP A 267 16.93 -8.09 -6.43
N ASN A 268 17.58 -9.21 -6.12
CA ASN A 268 18.12 -9.53 -4.79
C ASN A 268 19.22 -8.56 -4.32
N GLU A 269 19.78 -7.75 -5.20
CA GLU A 269 20.73 -6.70 -4.85
C GLU A 269 20.06 -5.43 -4.31
N THR A 270 18.74 -5.29 -4.44
CA THR A 270 17.98 -4.12 -3.96
C THR A 270 17.59 -4.22 -2.48
N LEU A 271 17.39 -3.06 -1.82
CA LEU A 271 16.92 -3.03 -0.44
C LEU A 271 15.48 -3.59 -0.30
N LEU A 272 14.62 -3.38 -1.28
CA LEU A 272 13.24 -3.86 -1.24
C LEU A 272 13.15 -5.39 -1.20
N SER A 273 14.07 -6.09 -1.86
CA SER A 273 14.10 -7.57 -1.86
C SER A 273 14.34 -8.14 -0.45
N GLN A 274 15.09 -7.41 0.40
CA GLN A 274 15.45 -7.82 1.75
C GLN A 274 14.35 -7.57 2.79
N VAL A 275 13.28 -6.86 2.42
CA VAL A 275 12.16 -6.57 3.32
C VAL A 275 11.30 -7.81 3.50
N GLY A 276 11.33 -8.39 4.70
CA GLY A 276 10.61 -9.61 5.04
C GLY A 276 9.58 -9.44 6.15
N LYS A 277 8.86 -10.52 6.44
CA LYS A 277 7.81 -10.59 7.45
C LYS A 277 6.71 -9.55 7.20
N GLU A 278 6.14 -8.98 8.28
CA GLU A 278 5.07 -7.97 8.22
C GLU A 278 5.56 -6.54 7.98
N MET A 279 6.85 -6.36 7.65
CA MET A 279 7.45 -5.03 7.50
C MET A 279 7.07 -4.38 6.18
N ASN A 280 6.94 -3.06 6.21
CA ASN A 280 6.77 -2.21 5.04
C ASN A 280 8.07 -1.49 4.70
N ALA A 281 8.22 -1.16 3.43
CA ALA A 281 9.25 -0.24 2.96
C ALA A 281 8.75 0.55 1.76
N LEU A 282 9.20 1.78 1.65
CA LEU A 282 8.93 2.67 0.52
C LEU A 282 10.25 3.28 0.06
N GLU A 283 10.61 3.05 -1.18
CA GLU A 283 11.69 3.71 -1.89
C GLU A 283 11.10 4.85 -2.73
N ILE A 284 11.66 6.04 -2.60
CA ILE A 284 11.26 7.24 -3.35
C ILE A 284 12.50 7.76 -4.08
N PHE A 285 12.42 7.86 -5.39
CA PHE A 285 13.46 8.46 -6.21
C PHE A 285 13.08 9.89 -6.61
N SER A 286 13.97 10.81 -6.31
CA SER A 286 13.77 12.24 -6.58
C SER A 286 14.96 12.83 -7.32
N GLU A 287 14.68 13.79 -8.19
CA GLU A 287 15.74 14.54 -8.90
C GLU A 287 16.69 15.20 -7.91
N GLY A 288 17.96 15.04 -8.13
CA GLY A 288 19.03 15.71 -7.39
C GLY A 288 19.51 14.99 -6.13
N ILE A 289 18.66 14.20 -5.44
CA ILE A 289 19.07 13.42 -4.27
C ILE A 289 19.09 11.91 -4.49
N GLY A 290 18.49 11.42 -5.59
CA GLY A 290 18.41 9.98 -5.86
C GLY A 290 17.37 9.26 -4.98
N SER A 291 17.63 7.98 -4.69
CA SER A 291 16.77 7.11 -3.88
C SER A 291 16.88 7.38 -2.39
N THR A 292 15.72 7.48 -1.73
CA THR A 292 15.58 7.45 -0.28
C THR A 292 14.67 6.30 0.11
N VAL A 293 15.01 5.54 1.17
CA VAL A 293 14.24 4.38 1.60
C VAL A 293 13.72 4.58 3.02
N TYR A 294 12.43 4.36 3.20
CA TYR A 294 11.73 4.40 4.47
C TYR A 294 11.30 2.99 4.83
N TYR A 295 11.71 2.49 5.98
CA TYR A 295 11.45 1.13 6.42
C TYR A 295 10.92 1.13 7.86
N GLY A 296 9.89 0.32 8.11
CA GLY A 296 9.31 0.21 9.45
C GLY A 296 8.05 -0.67 9.49
N PRO A 297 7.40 -0.76 10.68
CA PRO A 297 6.14 -1.45 10.80
C PRO A 297 5.03 -0.70 10.07
N GLY A 298 4.37 -1.39 9.13
CA GLY A 298 3.34 -0.79 8.26
C GLY A 298 1.94 -0.72 8.88
N ALA A 299 1.70 -1.46 9.97
CA ALA A 299 0.40 -1.56 10.63
C ALA A 299 0.60 -1.90 12.12
N GLY A 300 -0.51 -1.93 12.84
CA GLY A 300 -0.55 -2.24 14.27
C GLY A 300 -1.04 -1.06 15.11
N PRO A 301 -1.55 -1.32 16.33
CA PRO A 301 -2.15 -0.29 17.16
C PRO A 301 -1.18 0.84 17.52
N GLU A 302 0.02 0.51 17.97
CA GLU A 302 1.04 1.47 18.42
C GLU A 302 1.65 2.26 17.26
N PRO A 303 2.09 1.63 16.14
CA PRO A 303 2.58 2.36 14.98
C PRO A 303 1.55 3.34 14.41
N THR A 304 0.30 2.91 14.25
CA THR A 304 -0.78 3.76 13.75
C THR A 304 -1.11 4.90 14.72
N ALA A 305 -1.13 4.64 16.04
CA ALA A 305 -1.33 5.68 17.04
C ALA A 305 -0.21 6.72 17.01
N SER A 306 1.03 6.30 16.81
CA SER A 306 2.18 7.23 16.69
C SER A 306 1.99 8.19 15.52
N ALA A 307 1.53 7.71 14.38
CA ALA A 307 1.24 8.54 13.20
C ALA A 307 0.07 9.52 13.46
N VAL A 308 -1.03 9.04 14.07
CA VAL A 308 -2.15 9.91 14.49
C VAL A 308 -1.66 11.05 15.40
N ILE A 309 -0.80 10.73 16.36
CA ILE A 309 -0.28 11.74 17.30
C ILE A 309 0.67 12.72 16.61
N ALA A 310 1.47 12.26 15.65
CA ALA A 310 2.30 13.15 14.84
C ALA A 310 1.45 14.20 14.09
N ASP A 311 0.35 13.79 13.48
CA ASP A 311 -0.60 14.70 12.83
C ASP A 311 -1.26 15.66 13.82
N LEU A 312 -1.66 15.19 15.01
CA LEU A 312 -2.20 16.07 16.06
C LEU A 312 -1.20 17.14 16.50
N VAL A 313 0.08 16.79 16.63
CA VAL A 313 1.16 17.73 16.94
C VAL A 313 1.33 18.76 15.82
N ASP A 314 1.29 18.32 14.57
CA ASP A 314 1.42 19.22 13.42
C ASP A 314 0.25 20.21 13.34
N ILE A 315 -0.99 19.76 13.50
CA ILE A 315 -2.19 20.61 13.56
C ILE A 315 -2.05 21.62 14.72
N ALA A 316 -1.59 21.20 15.88
CA ALA A 316 -1.39 22.09 17.00
C ALA A 316 -0.30 23.15 16.73
N LYS A 317 0.69 22.87 15.90
CA LYS A 317 1.73 23.81 15.49
C LYS A 317 1.32 24.78 14.37
N GLY A 318 0.14 24.65 13.83
CA GLY A 318 -0.40 25.53 12.79
C GLY A 318 -0.83 24.83 11.52
N GLY A 319 -0.76 23.50 11.51
CA GLY A 319 -1.19 22.69 10.39
C GLY A 319 -0.32 22.87 9.14
N TRP A 320 -0.90 22.64 7.98
CA TRP A 320 -0.25 22.78 6.67
C TRP A 320 -1.27 23.15 5.61
N ASP A 321 -0.83 23.88 4.60
CA ASP A 321 -1.63 24.14 3.40
C ASP A 321 -1.27 23.06 2.35
N LEU A 322 -2.08 22.03 2.22
CA LEU A 322 -1.92 20.98 1.23
C LEU A 322 -2.79 21.28 0.01
N ASP A 323 -2.18 21.80 -1.05
CA ASP A 323 -2.85 21.95 -2.34
C ASP A 323 -2.55 20.74 -3.23
N ILE A 324 -3.41 19.75 -3.19
CA ILE A 324 -3.27 18.49 -3.94
C ILE A 324 -3.50 18.70 -5.44
N ASN A 325 -4.26 19.73 -5.82
CA ASN A 325 -4.64 20.02 -7.21
C ASN A 325 -3.80 21.13 -7.84
N SER A 326 -2.61 21.41 -7.29
CA SER A 326 -1.82 22.60 -7.70
C SER A 326 -1.11 22.44 -9.05
N ASP A 327 -0.98 21.24 -9.60
CA ASP A 327 -0.33 21.02 -10.90
C ASP A 327 -1.29 20.44 -11.94
N ASP A 328 -2.00 21.33 -12.65
CA ASP A 328 -2.89 20.96 -13.76
C ASP A 328 -2.15 20.30 -14.95
N GLN A 329 -0.81 20.22 -14.92
CA GLN A 329 -0.02 19.66 -16.02
C GLN A 329 0.10 18.14 -15.93
N ASN A 330 0.05 17.57 -14.72
CA ASN A 330 0.17 16.13 -14.54
C ASN A 330 -1.19 15.43 -14.68
N LYS A 331 -1.22 14.32 -15.41
CA LYS A 331 -2.43 13.51 -15.65
C LYS A 331 -2.23 12.11 -15.13
N LEU A 332 -3.18 11.65 -14.32
CA LEU A 332 -3.25 10.26 -13.91
C LEU A 332 -3.86 9.42 -15.05
N GLU A 333 -3.17 8.39 -15.49
CA GLU A 333 -3.65 7.47 -16.52
C GLU A 333 -3.53 6.00 -16.04
N VAL A 334 -4.37 5.13 -16.57
CA VAL A 334 -4.22 3.68 -16.34
C VAL A 334 -2.88 3.22 -16.91
N LEU A 335 -2.17 2.42 -16.14
CA LEU A 335 -0.84 1.92 -16.47
C LEU A 335 -0.86 1.02 -17.70
N ASP A 336 -0.62 1.57 -18.86
CA ASP A 336 -0.52 0.81 -20.09
C ASP A 336 0.77 1.08 -20.89
N ARG A 337 1.49 2.15 -20.57
CA ARG A 337 2.63 2.61 -21.36
C ARG A 337 3.98 2.17 -20.82
N LYS A 338 4.08 1.84 -19.51
CA LYS A 338 5.36 1.46 -18.92
C LYS A 338 5.84 0.11 -19.47
N ARG A 339 7.01 0.14 -20.11
CA ARG A 339 7.71 -1.08 -20.53
C ARG A 339 8.47 -1.65 -19.33
N ALA A 340 8.39 -2.95 -19.14
CA ALA A 340 9.21 -3.69 -18.17
C ALA A 340 9.38 -5.13 -18.65
N ALA A 341 10.45 -5.77 -18.24
CA ALA A 341 10.63 -7.20 -18.44
C ALA A 341 9.52 -7.99 -17.73
N ARG A 342 9.20 -9.16 -18.25
CA ARG A 342 8.17 -10.04 -17.71
C ARG A 342 8.70 -11.44 -17.50
N TYR A 343 8.31 -12.01 -16.38
CA TYR A 343 8.40 -13.43 -16.08
C TYR A 343 7.13 -14.12 -16.57
N TYR A 344 7.32 -15.24 -17.27
CA TYR A 344 6.25 -16.16 -17.66
C TYR A 344 6.59 -17.56 -17.19
N ARG A 345 5.66 -18.28 -16.55
CA ARG A 345 5.76 -19.70 -16.27
C ARG A 345 4.61 -20.43 -16.95
N LEU A 346 4.97 -21.46 -17.70
CA LEU A 346 4.05 -22.29 -18.46
C LEU A 346 4.22 -23.76 -18.05
N GLN A 347 3.11 -24.50 -17.98
CA GLN A 347 3.11 -25.96 -17.94
C GLN A 347 2.89 -26.49 -19.35
N VAL A 348 3.86 -27.20 -19.89
CA VAL A 348 3.84 -27.63 -21.28
C VAL A 348 4.12 -29.11 -21.44
N ASN A 349 3.74 -29.69 -22.60
CA ASN A 349 4.15 -31.05 -22.97
C ASN A 349 5.68 -31.16 -23.05
N ASP A 350 6.21 -32.26 -22.53
CA ASP A 350 7.65 -32.56 -22.69
C ASP A 350 7.88 -33.26 -24.04
N GLU A 351 7.75 -32.48 -25.11
CA GLU A 351 7.88 -32.98 -26.48
C GLU A 351 8.86 -32.14 -27.31
N PRO A 352 9.62 -32.77 -28.23
CA PRO A 352 10.46 -32.04 -29.15
C PRO A 352 9.67 -31.02 -29.99
N GLY A 353 10.15 -29.77 -30.04
CA GLY A 353 9.55 -28.71 -30.84
C GLY A 353 8.63 -27.76 -30.08
N VAL A 354 8.22 -28.07 -28.83
CA VAL A 354 7.37 -27.19 -28.00
C VAL A 354 8.07 -25.85 -27.72
N ILE A 355 9.31 -25.87 -27.28
CA ILE A 355 10.11 -24.65 -27.07
C ILE A 355 10.26 -23.82 -28.34
N ALA A 356 10.40 -24.47 -29.52
CA ALA A 356 10.49 -23.75 -30.79
C ALA A 356 9.20 -23.00 -31.12
N LYS A 357 8.01 -23.60 -30.85
CA LYS A 357 6.72 -22.93 -31.03
C LYS A 357 6.55 -21.75 -30.09
N ILE A 358 6.87 -21.94 -28.82
CA ILE A 358 6.85 -20.88 -27.82
C ILE A 358 7.76 -19.71 -28.25
N SER A 359 9.02 -20.01 -28.59
CA SER A 359 9.99 -18.99 -29.01
C SER A 359 9.55 -18.26 -30.28
N SER A 360 8.86 -18.95 -31.21
CA SER A 360 8.32 -18.31 -32.40
C SER A 360 7.28 -17.25 -32.07
N LEU A 361 6.40 -17.47 -31.07
CA LEU A 361 5.42 -16.46 -30.65
C LEU A 361 6.07 -15.18 -30.13
N PHE A 362 7.19 -15.29 -29.40
CA PHE A 362 7.98 -14.13 -29.00
C PHE A 362 8.56 -13.40 -30.21
N GLY A 363 9.12 -14.14 -31.16
CA GLY A 363 9.68 -13.57 -32.39
C GLY A 363 8.61 -12.89 -33.26
N ASP A 364 7.46 -13.50 -33.44
CA ASP A 364 6.34 -12.96 -34.22
C ASP A 364 5.80 -11.66 -33.65
N GLN A 365 5.89 -11.46 -32.32
CA GLN A 365 5.52 -10.23 -31.63
C GLN A 365 6.72 -9.27 -31.46
N ASN A 366 7.88 -9.58 -32.03
CA ASN A 366 9.11 -8.79 -31.90
C ASN A 366 9.54 -8.58 -30.44
N ILE A 367 9.38 -9.61 -29.60
CA ILE A 367 9.74 -9.62 -28.18
C ILE A 367 10.98 -10.49 -28.01
N SER A 368 12.05 -9.97 -27.40
CA SER A 368 13.24 -10.75 -27.08
C SER A 368 13.01 -11.66 -25.87
N ILE A 369 13.69 -12.82 -25.88
CA ILE A 369 13.82 -13.71 -24.72
C ILE A 369 15.17 -13.45 -24.09
N GLU A 370 15.18 -13.04 -22.81
CA GLU A 370 16.41 -12.76 -22.05
C GLU A 370 16.90 -13.99 -21.29
N ALA A 371 15.97 -14.81 -20.78
CA ALA A 371 16.27 -16.09 -20.14
C ALA A 371 15.18 -17.11 -20.44
N LEU A 372 15.59 -18.37 -20.52
CA LEU A 372 14.68 -19.53 -20.61
C LEU A 372 15.23 -20.62 -19.72
N ILE A 373 14.41 -21.13 -18.81
CA ILE A 373 14.73 -22.21 -17.90
C ILE A 373 13.73 -23.34 -18.09
N GLN A 374 14.25 -24.55 -18.23
CA GLN A 374 13.50 -25.79 -18.24
C GLN A 374 14.28 -26.80 -17.41
N HIS A 375 13.66 -27.33 -16.36
CA HIS A 375 14.22 -28.41 -15.56
C HIS A 375 13.64 -29.77 -15.99
N GLU A 376 14.38 -30.83 -15.75
CA GLU A 376 13.86 -32.18 -15.92
C GLU A 376 12.69 -32.44 -14.95
N ALA A 377 11.70 -33.23 -15.38
CA ALA A 377 10.58 -33.61 -14.56
C ALA A 377 11.03 -34.29 -13.26
N LYS A 378 10.66 -33.74 -12.11
CA LYS A 378 11.10 -34.22 -10.77
C LYS A 378 10.54 -35.59 -10.38
N SER A 379 9.53 -36.12 -11.05
CA SER A 379 8.95 -37.43 -10.77
C SER A 379 8.64 -38.18 -12.07
N LYS A 380 8.88 -39.51 -12.03
CA LYS A 380 8.51 -40.42 -13.13
C LYS A 380 7.00 -40.66 -13.26
N GLU A 381 6.19 -40.11 -12.38
CA GLU A 381 4.73 -40.26 -12.35
C GLU A 381 3.99 -39.20 -13.18
N ASN A 382 4.64 -38.04 -13.53
CA ASN A 382 4.09 -36.99 -14.40
C ASN A 382 5.04 -36.71 -15.56
N LEU A 383 5.23 -37.69 -16.43
CA LEU A 383 6.10 -37.60 -17.62
C LEU A 383 5.51 -36.76 -18.75
N GLU A 384 4.25 -36.27 -18.60
CA GLU A 384 3.55 -35.60 -19.71
C GLU A 384 3.70 -34.07 -19.69
N SER A 385 4.08 -33.45 -18.57
CA SER A 385 4.21 -31.99 -18.48
C SER A 385 5.40 -31.51 -17.68
N ILE A 386 6.00 -30.41 -18.13
CA ILE A 386 7.12 -29.73 -17.48
C ILE A 386 6.85 -28.23 -17.40
N SER A 387 7.46 -27.61 -16.37
CA SER A 387 7.46 -26.14 -16.26
C SER A 387 8.54 -25.53 -17.14
N VAL A 388 8.16 -24.55 -17.93
CA VAL A 388 9.08 -23.67 -18.67
C VAL A 388 8.92 -22.25 -18.14
N VAL A 389 10.04 -21.64 -17.75
CA VAL A 389 10.12 -20.25 -17.32
C VAL A 389 10.84 -19.42 -18.36
N ILE A 390 10.24 -18.27 -18.70
CA ILE A 390 10.79 -17.34 -19.69
C ILE A 390 10.82 -15.93 -19.10
N ILE A 391 11.94 -15.25 -19.23
CA ILE A 391 12.08 -13.81 -19.03
C ILE A 391 12.05 -13.13 -20.39
N SER A 392 11.11 -12.23 -20.60
CA SER A 392 11.06 -11.38 -21.80
C SER A 392 11.92 -10.13 -21.64
N GLY A 393 12.33 -9.54 -22.74
CA GLY A 393 12.75 -8.14 -22.74
C GLY A 393 11.62 -7.19 -22.32
N GLU A 394 11.92 -5.91 -22.24
CA GLU A 394 10.95 -4.89 -21.82
C GLU A 394 9.79 -4.76 -22.81
N ILE A 395 8.58 -4.94 -22.31
CA ILE A 395 7.32 -4.83 -23.07
C ILE A 395 6.28 -4.04 -22.29
N SER A 396 5.35 -3.41 -23.01
CA SER A 396 4.18 -2.77 -22.42
C SER A 396 3.22 -3.80 -21.79
N ASN A 397 2.29 -3.35 -20.97
CA ASN A 397 1.29 -4.24 -20.39
C ASN A 397 0.38 -4.87 -21.46
N ASN A 398 0.02 -4.13 -22.51
CA ASN A 398 -0.79 -4.64 -23.63
C ASN A 398 -0.06 -5.74 -24.41
N GLU A 399 1.23 -5.55 -24.71
CA GLU A 399 2.07 -6.59 -25.32
C GLU A 399 2.15 -7.83 -24.44
N ALA A 400 2.32 -7.64 -23.12
CA ALA A 400 2.39 -8.73 -22.16
C ALA A 400 1.09 -9.54 -22.07
N VAL A 401 -0.06 -8.88 -22.10
CA VAL A 401 -1.39 -9.54 -22.12
C VAL A 401 -1.60 -10.29 -23.43
N LYS A 402 -1.28 -9.68 -24.57
CA LYS A 402 -1.38 -10.34 -25.89
C LYS A 402 -0.50 -11.58 -25.97
N LEU A 403 0.74 -11.48 -25.49
CA LEU A 403 1.66 -12.60 -25.47
C LEU A 403 1.16 -13.72 -24.54
N LYS A 404 0.68 -13.37 -23.33
CA LYS A 404 0.08 -14.35 -22.41
C LYS A 404 -1.06 -15.12 -23.08
N ASN A 405 -2.01 -14.43 -23.71
CA ASN A 405 -3.15 -15.05 -24.38
C ASN A 405 -2.68 -15.97 -25.53
N ALA A 406 -1.72 -15.50 -26.34
CA ALA A 406 -1.17 -16.32 -27.42
C ALA A 406 -0.42 -17.58 -26.91
N LEU A 407 0.21 -17.51 -25.76
CA LEU A 407 0.82 -18.67 -25.11
C LEU A 407 -0.23 -19.63 -24.57
N GLU A 408 -1.33 -19.13 -23.98
CA GLU A 408 -2.44 -19.94 -23.48
C GLU A 408 -3.22 -20.63 -24.61
N ASP A 409 -3.24 -20.05 -25.81
CA ASP A 409 -3.88 -20.63 -26.99
C ASP A 409 -3.09 -21.77 -27.64
N LEU A 410 -1.83 -22.03 -27.20
CA LEU A 410 -1.04 -23.15 -27.70
C LEU A 410 -1.60 -24.49 -27.19
N PRO A 411 -1.86 -25.47 -28.05
CA PRO A 411 -2.35 -26.80 -27.63
C PRO A 411 -1.40 -27.55 -26.69
N GLU A 412 -0.13 -27.20 -26.68
CA GLU A 412 0.91 -27.78 -25.84
C GLU A 412 0.97 -27.19 -24.43
N VAL A 413 0.21 -26.12 -24.16
CA VAL A 413 0.14 -25.46 -22.83
C VAL A 413 -1.10 -25.98 -22.08
N PHE A 414 -0.89 -26.58 -20.90
CA PHE A 414 -1.95 -27.29 -20.17
C PHE A 414 -2.72 -26.45 -19.15
N SER A 415 -2.10 -25.44 -18.60
CA SER A 415 -2.70 -24.58 -17.55
C SER A 415 -2.44 -23.13 -17.83
N GLY A 416 -3.19 -22.26 -17.14
CA GLY A 416 -3.01 -20.82 -17.27
C GLY A 416 -1.56 -20.37 -17.09
N VAL A 417 -1.12 -19.46 -17.96
CA VAL A 417 0.22 -18.90 -17.94
C VAL A 417 0.35 -17.94 -16.77
N LYS A 418 1.29 -18.19 -15.85
CA LYS A 418 1.64 -17.21 -14.79
C LYS A 418 2.49 -16.09 -15.40
N LYS A 419 2.18 -14.87 -15.03
CA LYS A 419 2.87 -13.69 -15.56
C LYS A 419 3.13 -12.69 -14.42
N PHE A 420 4.39 -12.32 -14.20
CA PHE A 420 4.77 -11.29 -13.22
C PHE A 420 5.65 -10.22 -13.86
N ARG A 421 5.68 -9.04 -13.24
CA ARG A 421 6.58 -7.96 -13.61
C ARG A 421 7.98 -8.21 -13.03
N ILE A 422 8.98 -7.56 -13.62
CA ILE A 422 10.34 -7.51 -13.07
C ILE A 422 10.66 -6.06 -12.75
N HIS A 423 11.15 -5.82 -11.54
CA HIS A 423 11.69 -4.53 -11.08
C HIS A 423 13.20 -4.71 -10.85
N ALA A 424 13.97 -4.16 -11.74
CA ALA A 424 15.43 -4.32 -11.73
C ALA A 424 16.18 -3.27 -10.89
N GLY A 425 15.46 -2.35 -10.23
CA GLY A 425 16.08 -1.16 -9.62
C GLY A 425 16.63 -0.20 -10.68
N GLU A 426 17.17 0.93 -10.28
CA GLU A 426 18.02 1.74 -11.18
C GLU A 426 19.42 1.12 -11.23
N LYS A 427 19.90 0.85 -12.47
CA LYS A 427 21.29 0.48 -12.71
C LYS A 427 22.16 1.72 -12.89
#